data_3ede7691829ff2f7bf1af7d91d029c13
#
_entry.id   3ede7691829ff2f7bf1af7d91d029c13
#
_cell.length_a   1.000
_cell.length_b   1.000
_cell.length_c   1.000
_cell.angle_alpha   90.00
_cell.angle_beta   90.00
_cell.angle_gamma   90.00
#
_symmetry.space_group_name_H-M   'P 1'
#
loop_
_entity.id
_entity.type
_entity.pdbx_description
1 polymer ?
#
loop_
_entity_poly.entity_id
_entity_poly.type
_entity_poly.pdbx_seq_one_letter_code
_entity_poly.pdbx_strand_id
1 'polypeptide(L)'
;MTILGIETSCDETACSIIDLEGKILSNVVASQIETHAPYGGIIPELASRAHIVNIHKVVEEAIQVAKVSINELSAIAVTNGPGLAGSLLVGVNFAKGLSNSLNIPLIGVNHLEGHISACFVENEKFNFSKNEIFPCIALLISGGHTAVSYTHLTLPTNA
;
A
#
# COMPACT_ATOMS: atom_id res chain seq x y z
N MET A 1 4.03 15.01 -10.61
CA MET A 1 3.34 13.74 -10.89
C MET A 1 3.29 12.95 -9.60
N THR A 2 2.10 12.56 -9.15
CA THR A 2 1.88 11.93 -7.84
C THR A 2 1.12 10.62 -8.00
N ILE A 3 1.42 9.64 -7.15
CA ILE A 3 0.81 8.32 -7.14
C ILE A 3 0.11 8.11 -5.80
N LEU A 4 -1.14 7.69 -5.85
CA LEU A 4 -1.90 7.28 -4.67
C LEU A 4 -1.73 5.77 -4.46
N GLY A 5 -1.23 5.37 -3.29
CA GLY A 5 -1.13 3.98 -2.87
C GLY A 5 -2.23 3.60 -1.88
N ILE A 6 -2.89 2.46 -2.06
CA ILE A 6 -3.97 1.96 -1.19
C ILE A 6 -3.61 0.54 -0.73
N GLU A 7 -3.67 0.32 0.58
CA GLU A 7 -3.42 -0.97 1.22
C GLU A 7 -4.59 -1.36 2.12
N THR A 8 -5.16 -2.55 1.88
CA THR A 8 -6.26 -3.12 2.67
C THR A 8 -6.14 -4.65 2.79
N SER A 9 -4.94 -5.20 2.76
CA SER A 9 -4.76 -6.66 2.68
C SER A 9 -5.11 -7.42 3.97
N CYS A 10 -5.08 -6.76 5.13
CA CYS A 10 -5.26 -7.42 6.42
C CYS A 10 -6.16 -6.63 7.38
N ASP A 11 -5.59 -5.97 8.38
CA ASP A 11 -6.30 -5.28 9.46
C ASP A 11 -5.95 -3.79 9.57
N GLU A 12 -5.33 -3.24 8.56
CA GLU A 12 -5.05 -1.83 8.45
C GLU A 12 -5.56 -1.27 7.12
N THR A 13 -6.31 -0.17 7.21
CA THR A 13 -6.67 0.60 6.03
C THR A 13 -5.63 1.70 5.88
N ALA A 14 -4.78 1.61 4.88
CA ALA A 14 -3.73 2.60 4.69
C ALA A 14 -3.79 3.26 3.30
N CYS A 15 -3.39 4.53 3.25
CA CYS A 15 -3.24 5.29 2.03
C CYS A 15 -2.01 6.19 2.10
N SER A 16 -1.24 6.21 1.04
CA SER A 16 -0.09 7.08 0.90
C SER A 16 -0.10 7.81 -0.43
N ILE A 17 0.52 8.99 -0.46
CA ILE A 17 0.80 9.72 -1.70
C ILE A 17 2.30 9.92 -1.79
N ILE A 18 2.86 9.51 -2.92
CA ILE A 18 4.28 9.68 -3.24
C ILE A 18 4.44 10.47 -4.53
N ASP A 19 5.56 11.18 -4.68
CA ASP A 19 5.97 11.77 -5.94
C ASP A 19 6.85 10.79 -6.76
N LEU A 20 7.23 11.20 -7.97
CA LEU A 20 8.08 10.38 -8.84
C LEU A 20 9.53 10.22 -8.35
N GLU A 21 9.96 11.08 -7.46
CA GLU A 21 11.29 11.01 -6.84
C GLU A 21 11.31 10.00 -5.68
N GLY A 22 10.13 9.45 -5.32
CA GLY A 22 9.95 8.50 -4.24
C GLY A 22 9.76 9.14 -2.87
N LYS A 23 9.57 10.47 -2.82
CA LYS A 23 9.29 11.18 -1.58
C LYS A 23 7.85 10.94 -1.13
N ILE A 24 7.69 10.57 0.13
CA ILE A 24 6.38 10.43 0.76
C ILE A 24 5.82 11.83 1.06
N LEU A 25 4.68 12.17 0.43
CA LEU A 25 3.94 13.40 0.68
C LEU A 25 2.92 13.22 1.81
N SER A 26 2.34 12.02 1.90
CA SER A 26 1.46 11.63 3.01
C SER A 26 1.49 10.12 3.23
N ASN A 27 1.23 9.70 4.46
CA ASN A 27 1.00 8.30 4.83
C ASN A 27 0.01 8.27 6.00
N VAL A 28 -1.19 7.77 5.73
CA VAL A 28 -2.30 7.71 6.69
C VAL A 28 -2.70 6.27 6.90
N VAL A 29 -2.81 5.85 8.14
CA VAL A 29 -3.14 4.48 8.53
C VAL A 29 -4.27 4.50 9.56
N ALA A 30 -5.35 3.78 9.26
CA ALA A 30 -6.42 3.47 10.21
C ALA A 30 -6.29 2.01 10.65
N SER A 31 -5.74 1.80 11.85
CA SER A 31 -5.54 0.47 12.43
C SER A 31 -6.84 -0.07 13.03
N GLN A 32 -7.03 -1.39 12.92
CA GLN A 32 -8.16 -2.13 13.48
C GLN A 32 -7.77 -2.96 14.72
N ILE A 33 -6.59 -2.71 15.31
CA ILE A 33 -6.07 -3.47 16.45
C ILE A 33 -7.11 -3.53 17.59
N GLU A 34 -7.69 -2.41 17.95
CA GLU A 34 -8.71 -2.35 19.03
C GLU A 34 -9.96 -3.17 18.69
N THR A 35 -10.35 -3.21 17.43
CA THR A 35 -11.50 -3.97 16.94
C THR A 35 -11.26 -5.48 17.07
N HIS A 36 -10.04 -5.93 16.86
CA HIS A 36 -9.69 -7.35 16.86
C HIS A 36 -9.16 -7.87 18.19
N ALA A 37 -8.68 -6.98 19.08
CA ALA A 37 -8.11 -7.34 20.37
C ALA A 37 -9.02 -8.26 21.23
N PRO A 38 -10.35 -8.06 21.31
CA PRO A 38 -11.24 -8.94 22.10
C PRO A 38 -11.29 -10.38 21.59
N TYR A 39 -10.91 -10.62 20.32
CA TYR A 39 -10.99 -11.92 19.68
C TYR A 39 -9.66 -12.68 19.68
N GLY A 40 -8.58 -12.05 20.15
CA GLY A 40 -7.24 -12.64 20.15
C GLY A 40 -6.63 -12.85 18.75
N GLY A 41 -7.20 -12.27 17.72
CA GLY A 41 -6.75 -12.39 16.33
C GLY A 41 -7.69 -11.71 15.35
N ILE A 42 -7.30 -11.66 14.08
CA ILE A 42 -8.05 -10.95 13.04
C ILE A 42 -9.28 -11.77 12.62
N ILE A 43 -10.45 -11.14 12.65
CA ILE A 43 -11.69 -11.70 12.12
C ILE A 43 -11.90 -11.14 10.70
N PRO A 44 -11.78 -11.96 9.64
CA PRO A 44 -11.78 -11.47 8.26
C PRO A 44 -13.01 -10.67 7.86
N GLU A 45 -14.20 -11.05 8.36
CA GLU A 45 -15.44 -10.32 8.07
C GLU A 45 -15.46 -8.94 8.72
N LEU A 46 -15.04 -8.84 9.98
CA LEU A 46 -14.94 -7.56 10.68
C LEU A 46 -13.91 -6.65 10.00
N ALA A 47 -12.76 -7.21 9.58
CA ALA A 47 -11.74 -6.47 8.86
C ALA A 47 -12.30 -5.87 7.57
N SER A 48 -13.00 -6.67 6.76
CA SER A 48 -13.59 -6.21 5.51
C SER A 48 -14.60 -5.08 5.72
N ARG A 49 -15.46 -5.19 6.74
CA ARG A 49 -16.45 -4.15 7.09
C ARG A 49 -15.79 -2.85 7.56
N ALA A 50 -14.71 -2.96 8.36
CA ALA A 50 -13.96 -1.80 8.82
C ALA A 50 -13.27 -1.08 7.65
N HIS A 51 -12.72 -1.81 6.68
CA HIS A 51 -12.17 -1.20 5.46
C HIS A 51 -13.21 -0.39 4.70
N ILE A 52 -14.44 -0.92 4.52
CA ILE A 52 -15.51 -0.19 3.84
C ILE A 52 -15.80 1.16 4.52
N VAL A 53 -15.79 1.19 5.84
CA VAL A 53 -16.08 2.41 6.62
C VAL A 53 -14.94 3.42 6.55
N ASN A 54 -13.70 2.92 6.53
CA ASN A 54 -12.51 3.76 6.70
C ASN A 54 -11.88 4.24 5.39
N ILE A 55 -11.99 3.46 4.30
CA ILE A 55 -11.22 3.70 3.08
C ILE A 55 -11.39 5.10 2.51
N HIS A 56 -12.63 5.61 2.47
CA HIS A 56 -12.89 6.96 1.95
C HIS A 56 -12.22 8.03 2.79
N LYS A 57 -12.35 7.92 4.13
CA LYS A 57 -11.77 8.88 5.08
C LYS A 57 -10.24 8.90 5.01
N VAL A 58 -9.63 7.72 4.95
CA VAL A 58 -8.17 7.56 4.88
C VAL A 58 -7.61 8.15 3.58
N VAL A 59 -8.29 7.94 2.47
CA VAL A 59 -7.90 8.52 1.17
C VAL A 59 -8.08 10.04 1.17
N GLU A 60 -9.20 10.56 1.69
CA GLU A 60 -9.44 11.99 1.78
C GLU A 60 -8.39 12.67 2.67
N GLU A 61 -8.10 12.10 3.83
CA GLU A 61 -7.07 12.60 4.75
C GLU A 61 -5.68 12.58 4.10
N ALA A 62 -5.33 11.51 3.38
CA ALA A 62 -4.05 11.41 2.68
C ALA A 62 -3.88 12.52 1.65
N ILE A 63 -4.93 12.84 0.88
CA ILE A 63 -4.95 13.93 -0.09
C ILE A 63 -4.78 15.28 0.61
N GLN A 64 -5.48 15.50 1.72
CA GLN A 64 -5.39 16.75 2.50
C GLN A 64 -3.99 16.94 3.10
N VAL A 65 -3.40 15.90 3.69
CA VAL A 65 -2.05 15.94 4.29
C VAL A 65 -0.99 16.20 3.23
N ALA A 66 -1.11 15.56 2.07
CA ALA A 66 -0.20 15.77 0.94
C ALA A 66 -0.35 17.16 0.29
N LYS A 67 -1.46 17.84 0.56
CA LYS A 67 -1.81 19.15 -0.05
C LYS A 67 -1.84 19.11 -1.58
N VAL A 68 -2.32 18.00 -2.13
CA VAL A 68 -2.51 17.82 -3.58
C VAL A 68 -3.99 17.80 -3.92
N SER A 69 -4.33 18.15 -5.15
CA SER A 69 -5.69 17.96 -5.67
C SER A 69 -5.84 16.50 -6.14
N ILE A 70 -7.03 15.93 -5.98
CA ILE A 70 -7.34 14.59 -6.51
C ILE A 70 -7.14 14.52 -8.03
N ASN A 71 -7.32 15.63 -8.74
CA ASN A 71 -7.11 15.73 -10.19
C ASN A 71 -5.64 15.80 -10.59
N GLU A 72 -4.72 15.95 -9.63
CA GLU A 72 -3.27 15.97 -9.87
C GLU A 72 -2.66 14.57 -9.75
N LEU A 73 -3.48 13.59 -9.32
CA LEU A 73 -3.05 12.19 -9.29
C LEU A 73 -2.81 11.68 -10.71
N SER A 74 -1.70 10.99 -10.88
CA SER A 74 -1.27 10.47 -12.17
C SER A 74 -1.48 8.96 -12.32
N ALA A 75 -1.57 8.25 -11.21
CA ALA A 75 -1.86 6.83 -11.15
C ALA A 75 -2.36 6.44 -9.75
N ILE A 76 -3.01 5.28 -9.67
CA ILE A 76 -3.39 4.65 -8.41
C ILE A 76 -2.70 3.29 -8.35
N ALA A 77 -2.03 3.01 -7.24
CA ALA A 77 -1.50 1.70 -6.89
C ALA A 77 -2.36 1.07 -5.80
N VAL A 78 -2.67 -0.22 -5.89
CA VAL A 78 -3.45 -0.91 -4.87
C VAL A 78 -2.91 -2.31 -4.64
N THR A 79 -2.84 -2.72 -3.39
CA THR A 79 -2.49 -4.10 -3.06
C THR A 79 -3.59 -5.05 -3.55
N ASN A 80 -3.19 -6.00 -4.41
CA ASN A 80 -4.10 -6.99 -4.98
C ASN A 80 -3.88 -8.42 -4.45
N GLY A 81 -2.92 -8.63 -3.57
CA GLY A 81 -2.60 -9.89 -2.92
C GLY A 81 -1.12 -10.02 -2.57
N PRO A 82 -0.78 -11.03 -1.71
CA PRO A 82 -1.67 -11.84 -0.89
C PRO A 82 -2.34 -11.05 0.23
N GLY A 83 -3.44 -11.61 0.78
CA GLY A 83 -4.18 -11.01 1.90
C GLY A 83 -5.57 -11.62 2.07
N LEU A 84 -6.34 -11.07 2.99
CA LEU A 84 -7.73 -11.47 3.24
C LEU A 84 -8.60 -11.08 2.05
N ALA A 85 -9.25 -12.06 1.42
CA ALA A 85 -9.99 -11.86 0.17
C ALA A 85 -11.03 -10.72 0.24
N GLY A 86 -11.83 -10.68 1.31
CA GLY A 86 -12.82 -9.62 1.51
C GLY A 86 -12.20 -8.23 1.68
N SER A 87 -11.09 -8.15 2.41
CA SER A 87 -10.34 -6.91 2.63
C SER A 87 -9.69 -6.40 1.34
N LEU A 88 -9.04 -7.28 0.58
CA LEU A 88 -8.48 -6.94 -0.73
C LEU A 88 -9.54 -6.44 -1.71
N LEU A 89 -10.72 -7.09 -1.73
CA LEU A 89 -11.82 -6.68 -2.60
C LEU A 89 -12.29 -5.24 -2.32
N VAL A 90 -12.28 -4.79 -1.07
CA VAL A 90 -12.64 -3.41 -0.73
C VAL A 90 -11.67 -2.42 -1.37
N GLY A 91 -10.36 -2.59 -1.14
CA GLY A 91 -9.33 -1.71 -1.70
C GLY A 91 -9.32 -1.70 -3.22
N VAL A 92 -9.33 -2.90 -3.83
CA VAL A 92 -9.29 -3.04 -5.29
C VAL A 92 -10.51 -2.42 -5.96
N ASN A 93 -11.72 -2.63 -5.43
CA ASN A 93 -12.92 -2.05 -6.04
C ASN A 93 -13.00 -0.54 -5.84
N PHE A 94 -12.58 -0.02 -4.68
CA PHE A 94 -12.46 1.41 -4.45
C PHE A 94 -11.47 2.05 -5.44
N ALA A 95 -10.26 1.46 -5.57
CA ALA A 95 -9.24 1.92 -6.48
C ALA A 95 -9.68 1.89 -7.95
N LYS A 96 -10.40 0.83 -8.37
CA LYS A 96 -11.01 0.75 -9.72
C LYS A 96 -12.01 1.86 -9.96
N GLY A 97 -12.92 2.10 -9.01
CA GLY A 97 -13.91 3.16 -9.11
C GLY A 97 -13.25 4.53 -9.25
N LEU A 98 -12.25 4.81 -8.43
CA LEU A 98 -11.51 6.07 -8.46
C LEU A 98 -10.69 6.24 -9.75
N SER A 99 -9.96 5.20 -10.17
CA SER A 99 -9.20 5.18 -11.43
C SER A 99 -10.09 5.46 -12.64
N ASN A 100 -11.25 4.82 -12.71
CA ASN A 100 -12.21 5.04 -13.79
C ASN A 100 -12.78 6.47 -13.78
N SER A 101 -13.09 7.01 -12.60
CA SER A 101 -13.67 8.35 -12.48
C SER A 101 -12.67 9.45 -12.86
N LEU A 102 -11.39 9.24 -12.57
CA LEU A 102 -10.31 10.19 -12.89
C LEU A 102 -9.66 9.91 -14.24
N ASN A 103 -9.99 8.80 -14.89
CA ASN A 103 -9.39 8.34 -16.14
C ASN A 103 -7.85 8.25 -16.07
N ILE A 104 -7.33 7.67 -14.98
CA ILE A 104 -5.89 7.47 -14.73
C ILE A 104 -5.57 5.98 -14.55
N PRO A 105 -4.31 5.54 -14.79
CA PRO A 105 -3.91 4.15 -14.66
C PRO A 105 -4.12 3.58 -13.26
N LEU A 106 -4.49 2.28 -13.20
CA LEU A 106 -4.54 1.47 -12.00
C LEU A 106 -3.45 0.40 -12.04
N ILE A 107 -2.67 0.30 -10.97
CA ILE A 107 -1.53 -0.63 -10.84
C ILE A 107 -1.82 -1.57 -9.67
N GLY A 108 -1.84 -2.89 -9.93
CA GLY A 108 -1.88 -3.90 -8.88
C GLY A 108 -0.50 -4.15 -8.29
N VAL A 109 -0.38 -4.11 -6.97
CA VAL A 109 0.88 -4.31 -6.25
C VAL A 109 0.80 -5.57 -5.39
N ASN A 110 1.85 -6.37 -5.40
CA ASN A 110 1.98 -7.50 -4.49
C ASN A 110 2.33 -7.00 -3.08
N HIS A 111 1.58 -7.47 -2.08
CA HIS A 111 1.75 -7.06 -0.67
C HIS A 111 3.19 -7.28 -0.16
N LEU A 112 3.79 -8.43 -0.48
CA LEU A 112 5.15 -8.74 -0.04
C LEU A 112 6.20 -7.88 -0.74
N GLU A 113 5.99 -7.56 -2.03
CA GLU A 113 6.82 -6.59 -2.75
C GLU A 113 6.70 -5.19 -2.16
N GLY A 114 5.50 -4.82 -1.70
CA GLY A 114 5.26 -3.57 -0.97
C GLY A 114 6.11 -3.49 0.30
N HIS A 115 6.15 -4.55 1.09
CA HIS A 115 7.00 -4.61 2.29
C HIS A 115 8.49 -4.45 1.97
N ILE A 116 8.97 -5.14 0.94
CA ILE A 116 10.37 -5.03 0.50
C ILE A 116 10.65 -3.60 0.00
N SER A 117 9.76 -3.06 -0.82
CA SER A 117 9.91 -1.72 -1.39
C SER A 117 9.89 -0.61 -0.36
N ALA A 118 9.17 -0.80 0.76
CA ALA A 118 9.13 0.15 1.86
C ALA A 118 10.53 0.42 2.49
N CYS A 119 11.44 -0.54 2.39
CA CYS A 119 12.82 -0.36 2.85
C CYS A 119 13.63 0.61 1.98
N PHE A 120 13.19 0.89 0.76
CA PHE A 120 13.87 1.75 -0.21
C PHE A 120 13.21 3.12 -0.35
N VAL A 121 12.14 3.36 0.39
CA VAL A 121 11.55 4.70 0.44
C VAL A 121 12.50 5.60 1.22
N GLU A 122 12.74 6.77 0.68
CA GLU A 122 13.66 7.75 1.24
C GLU A 122 13.28 8.09 2.70
N ASN A 123 14.16 7.72 3.61
CA ASN A 123 14.01 7.93 5.03
C ASN A 123 15.31 8.60 5.50
N GLU A 124 15.22 9.58 6.38
CA GLU A 124 16.38 10.31 6.93
C GLU A 124 17.48 9.41 7.52
N LYS A 125 17.14 8.16 7.87
CA LYS A 125 18.06 7.18 8.46
C LYS A 125 18.68 6.19 7.47
N PHE A 126 18.06 5.98 6.30
CA PHE A 126 18.48 4.97 5.33
C PHE A 126 18.39 5.56 3.92
N ASN A 127 19.52 5.96 3.39
CA ASN A 127 19.64 6.41 2.02
C ASN A 127 20.41 5.32 1.22
N PHE A 128 19.68 4.34 0.72
CA PHE A 128 20.26 3.27 -0.07
C PHE A 128 20.07 3.55 -1.57
N SER A 129 21.17 3.65 -2.29
CA SER A 129 21.11 3.61 -3.74
C SER A 129 20.68 2.19 -4.18
N LYS A 130 19.65 2.10 -5.03
CA LYS A 130 19.15 0.79 -5.53
C LYS A 130 20.27 -0.06 -6.15
N ASN A 131 21.26 0.56 -6.77
CA ASN A 131 22.36 -0.12 -7.45
C ASN A 131 23.38 -0.77 -6.49
N GLU A 132 23.39 -0.39 -5.20
CA GLU A 132 24.32 -0.91 -4.21
C GLU A 132 23.78 -2.10 -3.42
N ILE A 133 22.45 -2.32 -3.49
CA ILE A 133 21.77 -3.30 -2.65
C ILE A 133 21.38 -4.56 -3.44
N PHE A 134 21.16 -4.45 -4.74
CA PHE A 134 20.77 -5.58 -5.57
C PHE A 134 21.95 -6.29 -6.23
N PRO A 135 21.96 -7.65 -6.23
CA PRO A 135 20.96 -8.57 -5.70
C PRO A 135 20.99 -8.67 -4.18
N CYS A 136 19.82 -8.83 -3.52
CA CYS A 136 19.71 -8.96 -2.08
C CYS A 136 18.84 -10.15 -1.64
N ILE A 137 19.01 -10.55 -0.39
CA ILE A 137 18.10 -11.48 0.27
C ILE A 137 17.23 -10.65 1.22
N ALA A 138 15.93 -10.65 1.00
CA ALA A 138 14.98 -10.00 1.88
C ALA A 138 14.38 -11.02 2.85
N LEU A 139 14.54 -10.77 4.15
CA LEU A 139 13.89 -11.50 5.21
C LEU A 139 12.70 -10.68 5.72
N LEU A 140 11.49 -11.17 5.43
CA LEU A 140 10.26 -10.55 5.90
C LEU A 140 9.78 -11.27 7.14
N ILE A 141 9.69 -10.55 8.26
CA ILE A 141 9.17 -11.06 9.54
C ILE A 141 8.08 -10.11 9.99
N SER A 142 6.83 -10.56 9.89
CA SER A 142 5.67 -9.81 10.38
C SER A 142 4.77 -10.74 11.20
N GLY A 143 3.80 -10.19 11.91
CA GLY A 143 2.87 -10.98 12.72
C GLY A 143 2.06 -12.01 11.94
N GLY A 144 1.86 -11.82 10.64
CA GLY A 144 1.12 -12.72 9.76
C GLY A 144 1.98 -13.50 8.76
N HIS A 145 3.23 -13.10 8.53
CA HIS A 145 4.08 -13.68 7.48
C HIS A 145 5.53 -13.84 7.95
N THR A 146 6.10 -15.01 7.70
CA THR A 146 7.55 -15.21 7.73
C THR A 146 7.95 -15.71 6.36
N ALA A 147 8.65 -14.91 5.59
CA ALA A 147 9.08 -15.25 4.24
C ALA A 147 10.54 -14.86 4.00
N VAL A 148 11.23 -15.69 3.25
CA VAL A 148 12.55 -15.38 2.70
C VAL A 148 12.38 -15.23 1.19
N SER A 149 12.66 -14.06 0.67
CA SER A 149 12.62 -13.79 -0.76
C SER A 149 14.03 -13.58 -1.30
N TYR A 150 14.36 -14.31 -2.35
CA TYR A 150 15.56 -14.08 -3.14
C TYR A 150 15.20 -13.10 -4.25
N THR A 151 15.56 -11.85 -4.09
CA THR A 151 15.27 -10.85 -5.09
C THR A 151 16.39 -10.74 -6.10
N HIS A 152 16.29 -11.47 -7.20
CA HIS A 152 16.70 -10.95 -8.47
C HIS A 152 15.57 -10.02 -8.95
N LEU A 153 15.44 -8.85 -8.37
CA LEU A 153 14.61 -7.80 -8.93
C LEU A 153 15.28 -7.31 -10.23
N THR A 154 15.20 -8.11 -11.26
CA THR A 154 15.09 -7.56 -12.59
C THR A 154 13.72 -6.89 -12.62
N LEU A 155 13.68 -5.58 -12.40
CA LEU A 155 12.60 -4.76 -12.90
C LEU A 155 12.39 -5.21 -14.36
N PRO A 156 11.16 -5.53 -14.79
CA PRO A 156 10.92 -5.79 -16.20
C PRO A 156 11.37 -4.55 -16.96
N THR A 157 12.59 -4.62 -17.48
CA THR A 157 13.08 -3.69 -18.46
C THR A 157 12.37 -4.07 -19.74
N ASN A 158 11.35 -3.31 -20.06
CA ASN A 158 10.75 -3.20 -21.37
C ASN A 158 9.96 -4.41 -21.90
N ALA A 159 8.68 -4.27 -21.89
CA ALA A 159 7.86 -4.62 -23.06
C ALA A 159 7.04 -3.39 -23.42
#